data_b442f754ebaa0d0b2564f27b1b5852bf
#
_entry.id   b442f754ebaa0d0b2564f27b1b5852bf
#
_cell.length_a   1.000
_cell.length_b   1.000
_cell.length_c   1.000
_cell.angle_alpha   90.00
_cell.angle_beta   90.00
_cell.angle_gamma   90.00
#
_symmetry.space_group_name_H-M   'P 1'
#
loop_
_entity.id
_entity.type
_entity.pdbx_description
1 polymer ?
#
loop_
_entity_poly.entity_id
_entity_poly.type
_entity_poly.pdbx_seq_one_letter_code
_entity_poly.pdbx_strand_id
1 'polypeptide(L)'
;VTFDIDANGIISVSAKDKGTGKEQNIRIESGGSLSEEEIKRMKQEAEENVEADNEKLERTQKLNECDSMIFQTEKQLKDYEEKLDDNDKSRLENDVKDLKELRESEDMEGIDDMMEKMNETWQEISAKLYEETESEGEETMNEDSGDQSTDVEFEEVK
;
A
#
# COMPACT_ATOMS: atom_id res chain seq x y z
N VAL A 1 29.12 44.22 1.84
CA VAL A 1 27.74 43.91 2.26
C VAL A 1 27.59 42.42 2.22
N THR A 2 27.11 41.87 3.29
CA THR A 2 26.87 40.42 3.43
C THR A 2 25.39 40.21 3.71
N PHE A 3 24.78 39.22 3.08
CA PHE A 3 23.41 38.78 3.32
C PHE A 3 23.43 37.38 3.92
N ASP A 4 22.80 37.20 5.05
CA ASP A 4 22.62 35.91 5.69
C ASP A 4 21.12 35.62 5.81
N ILE A 5 20.72 34.41 5.46
CA ILE A 5 19.32 33.95 5.58
C ILE A 5 19.31 32.75 6.48
N ASP A 6 18.61 32.85 7.60
CA ASP A 6 18.48 31.73 8.55
C ASP A 6 17.39 30.72 8.09
N ALA A 7 17.30 29.60 8.80
CA ALA A 7 16.30 28.54 8.51
C ALA A 7 14.83 29.00 8.68
N ASN A 8 14.60 30.14 9.32
CA ASN A 8 13.28 30.75 9.55
C ASN A 8 12.96 31.82 8.49
N GLY A 9 13.85 32.03 7.50
CA GLY A 9 13.67 33.05 6.46
C GLY A 9 13.96 34.47 6.93
N ILE A 10 14.61 34.65 8.08
CA ILE A 10 15.05 35.96 8.57
C ILE A 10 16.32 36.35 7.83
N ILE A 11 16.32 37.55 7.22
CA ILE A 11 17.45 38.08 6.49
C ILE A 11 18.25 39.04 7.37
N SER A 12 19.50 38.72 7.62
CA SER A 12 20.46 39.61 8.29
C SER A 12 21.36 40.26 7.24
N VAL A 13 21.35 41.57 7.15
CA VAL A 13 22.20 42.32 6.24
C VAL A 13 23.24 43.10 7.02
N SER A 14 24.51 42.79 6.78
CA SER A 14 25.63 43.52 7.39
C SER A 14 26.43 44.29 6.30
N ALA A 15 26.78 45.52 6.59
CA ALA A 15 27.62 46.33 5.74
C ALA A 15 28.84 46.84 6.52
N LYS A 16 30.04 46.50 6.05
CA LYS A 16 31.31 46.93 6.65
C LYS A 16 32.08 47.83 5.71
N ASP A 17 32.40 49.02 6.20
CA ASP A 17 33.31 49.93 5.49
C ASP A 17 34.77 49.52 5.70
N LYS A 18 35.45 49.18 4.62
CA LYS A 18 36.84 48.71 4.67
C LYS A 18 37.85 49.84 5.02
N GLY A 19 37.48 51.13 4.80
CA GLY A 19 38.35 52.26 5.09
C GLY A 19 38.33 52.69 6.55
N THR A 20 37.15 52.70 7.15
CA THR A 20 36.95 53.16 8.54
C THR A 20 36.74 52.05 9.54
N GLY A 21 36.50 50.81 9.06
CA GLY A 21 36.20 49.67 9.89
C GLY A 21 34.82 49.67 10.53
N LYS A 22 33.98 50.67 10.24
CA LYS A 22 32.62 50.74 10.76
C LYS A 22 31.74 49.66 10.14
N GLU A 23 30.94 49.04 10.99
CA GLU A 23 29.99 47.99 10.60
C GLU A 23 28.58 48.40 11.04
N GLN A 24 27.61 48.18 10.17
CA GLN A 24 26.19 48.31 10.43
C GLN A 24 25.52 47.01 10.10
N ASN A 25 24.61 46.57 11.01
CA ASN A 25 23.85 45.37 10.85
C ASN A 25 22.36 45.68 10.94
N ILE A 26 21.58 45.16 10.02
CA ILE A 26 20.13 45.26 10.03
C ILE A 26 19.53 43.87 9.89
N ARG A 27 18.59 43.55 10.75
CA ARG A 27 17.83 42.31 10.70
C ARG A 27 16.47 42.60 10.10
N ILE A 28 16.15 41.95 9.00
CA ILE A 28 14.87 42.04 8.31
C ILE A 28 14.08 40.82 8.64
N GLU A 29 13.14 40.94 9.55
CA GLU A 29 12.14 39.92 9.79
C GLU A 29 11.07 40.10 8.73
N SER A 30 10.77 39.04 7.97
CA SER A 30 9.78 39.05 6.91
C SER A 30 8.45 39.55 7.49
N GLY A 31 7.99 40.72 7.01
CA GLY A 31 6.75 41.34 7.44
C GLY A 31 5.46 40.57 7.07
N GLY A 32 5.63 39.32 6.69
CA GLY A 32 4.58 38.32 6.43
C GLY A 32 4.51 37.21 7.49
N SER A 33 5.25 37.33 8.60
CA SER A 33 5.09 36.39 9.69
C SER A 33 3.67 36.51 10.25
N LEU A 34 2.97 35.40 10.25
CA LEU A 34 1.67 35.24 10.91
C LEU A 34 1.80 35.73 12.38
N SER A 35 0.82 36.46 12.85
CA SER A 35 0.79 36.83 14.26
C SER A 35 0.68 35.57 15.14
N GLU A 36 1.12 35.66 16.40
CA GLU A 36 1.00 34.53 17.34
C GLU A 36 -0.47 34.08 17.48
N GLU A 37 -1.40 34.99 17.36
CA GLU A 37 -2.84 34.72 17.41
C GLU A 37 -3.29 33.95 16.16
N GLU A 38 -2.80 34.31 14.98
CA GLU A 38 -3.09 33.58 13.73
C GLU A 38 -2.48 32.17 13.75
N ILE A 39 -1.25 32.03 14.24
CA ILE A 39 -0.62 30.71 14.41
C ILE A 39 -1.42 29.83 15.36
N LYS A 40 -1.87 30.39 16.48
CA LYS A 40 -2.69 29.67 17.47
C LYS A 40 -4.03 29.25 16.88
N ARG A 41 -4.69 30.13 16.16
CA ARG A 41 -5.95 29.82 15.49
C ARG A 41 -5.77 28.71 14.43
N MET A 42 -4.74 28.80 13.57
CA MET A 42 -4.45 27.80 12.58
C MET A 42 -4.13 26.42 13.17
N LYS A 43 -3.41 26.39 14.30
CA LYS A 43 -3.16 25.14 15.04
C LYS A 43 -4.44 24.54 15.59
N GLN A 44 -5.32 25.37 16.16
CA GLN A 44 -6.59 24.89 16.68
C GLN A 44 -7.51 24.40 15.56
N GLU A 45 -7.61 25.11 14.44
CA GLU A 45 -8.35 24.68 13.26
C GLU A 45 -7.78 23.36 12.69
N ALA A 46 -6.46 23.19 12.69
CA ALA A 46 -5.83 21.94 12.27
C ALA A 46 -6.16 20.78 13.24
N GLU A 47 -6.11 21.02 14.54
CA GLU A 47 -6.45 20.02 15.55
C GLU A 47 -7.92 19.59 15.47
N GLU A 48 -8.83 20.54 15.24
CA GLU A 48 -10.27 20.27 15.08
C GLU A 48 -10.59 19.44 13.81
N ASN A 49 -9.76 19.55 12.78
CA ASN A 49 -9.96 18.81 11.53
C ASN A 49 -9.22 17.46 11.49
N VAL A 50 -8.31 17.16 12.42
CA VAL A 50 -7.51 15.92 12.42
C VAL A 50 -8.37 14.66 12.39
N GLU A 51 -9.43 14.64 13.19
CA GLU A 51 -10.34 13.48 13.29
C GLU A 51 -11.08 13.24 11.96
N ALA A 52 -11.65 14.30 11.38
CA ALA A 52 -12.33 14.23 10.09
C ALA A 52 -11.40 13.87 8.93
N ASP A 53 -10.15 14.32 8.97
CA ASP A 53 -9.16 14.01 7.94
C ASP A 53 -8.66 12.56 8.07
N ASN A 54 -8.50 12.05 9.29
CA ASN A 54 -8.19 10.64 9.53
C ASN A 54 -9.32 9.71 9.05
N GLU A 55 -10.57 10.04 9.34
CA GLU A 55 -11.72 9.27 8.86
C GLU A 55 -11.75 9.20 7.32
N LYS A 56 -11.49 10.33 6.65
CA LYS A 56 -11.40 10.35 5.18
C LYS A 56 -10.26 9.53 4.64
N LEU A 57 -9.10 9.56 5.33
CA LEU A 57 -7.94 8.78 4.95
C LEU A 57 -8.22 7.28 5.07
N GLU A 58 -8.76 6.84 6.21
CA GLU A 58 -9.14 5.44 6.44
C GLU A 58 -10.16 4.95 5.41
N ARG A 59 -11.19 5.77 5.14
CA ARG A 59 -12.17 5.47 4.11
C ARG A 59 -11.54 5.31 2.73
N THR A 60 -10.65 6.22 2.36
CA THR A 60 -9.96 6.16 1.06
C THR A 60 -9.06 4.92 0.97
N GLN A 61 -8.34 4.58 2.03
CA GLN A 61 -7.50 3.38 2.09
C GLN A 61 -8.35 2.12 1.92
N LYS A 62 -9.47 2.01 2.62
CA LYS A 62 -10.39 0.88 2.53
C LYS A 62 -10.96 0.71 1.11
N LEU A 63 -11.37 1.80 0.47
CA LEU A 63 -11.84 1.76 -0.92
C LEU A 63 -10.75 1.29 -1.88
N ASN A 64 -9.51 1.71 -1.69
CA ASN A 64 -8.37 1.27 -2.50
C ASN A 64 -8.04 -0.22 -2.26
N GLU A 65 -8.15 -0.71 -1.03
CA GLU A 65 -7.99 -2.13 -0.71
C GLU A 65 -9.07 -2.97 -1.37
N CYS A 66 -10.34 -2.51 -1.32
CA CYS A 66 -11.46 -3.12 -2.00
C CYS A 66 -11.24 -3.19 -3.53
N ASP A 67 -10.87 -2.08 -4.17
CA ASP A 67 -10.57 -2.04 -5.60
C ASP A 67 -9.40 -2.99 -5.97
N SER A 68 -8.40 -3.09 -5.11
CA SER A 68 -7.25 -4.01 -5.30
C SER A 68 -7.68 -5.46 -5.19
N MET A 69 -8.53 -5.80 -4.23
CA MET A 69 -9.05 -7.16 -4.05
C MET A 69 -9.94 -7.58 -5.24
N ILE A 70 -10.84 -6.71 -5.69
CA ILE A 70 -11.65 -6.94 -6.88
C ILE A 70 -10.75 -7.28 -8.07
N PHE A 71 -9.75 -6.44 -8.34
CA PHE A 71 -8.83 -6.62 -9.46
C PHE A 71 -8.02 -7.92 -9.37
N GLN A 72 -7.50 -8.23 -8.18
CA GLN A 72 -6.74 -9.46 -7.95
C GLN A 72 -7.61 -10.70 -8.15
N THR A 73 -8.83 -10.70 -7.61
CA THR A 73 -9.75 -11.82 -7.74
C THR A 73 -10.18 -12.04 -9.20
N GLU A 74 -10.50 -10.98 -9.93
CA GLU A 74 -10.83 -11.07 -11.36
C GLU A 74 -9.65 -11.60 -12.20
N LYS A 75 -8.42 -11.22 -11.85
CA LYS A 75 -7.22 -11.74 -12.48
C LYS A 75 -7.02 -13.21 -12.17
N GLN A 76 -7.13 -13.60 -10.90
CA GLN A 76 -6.98 -14.98 -10.45
C GLN A 76 -8.04 -15.89 -11.06
N LEU A 77 -9.30 -15.44 -11.19
CA LEU A 77 -10.35 -16.18 -11.89
C LEU A 77 -9.98 -16.50 -13.34
N LYS A 78 -9.27 -15.60 -14.03
CA LYS A 78 -8.79 -15.83 -15.40
C LYS A 78 -7.55 -16.74 -15.43
N ASP A 79 -6.62 -16.50 -14.50
CA ASP A 79 -5.34 -17.24 -14.46
C ASP A 79 -5.55 -18.71 -14.06
N TYR A 80 -6.58 -18.99 -13.26
CA TYR A 80 -6.92 -20.34 -12.78
C TYR A 80 -8.21 -20.90 -13.40
N GLU A 81 -8.69 -20.34 -14.50
CA GLU A 81 -9.97 -20.71 -15.12
C GLU A 81 -10.10 -22.22 -15.41
N GLU A 82 -9.00 -22.89 -15.79
CA GLU A 82 -8.95 -24.32 -16.09
C GLU A 82 -8.83 -25.21 -14.84
N LYS A 83 -8.46 -24.61 -13.68
CA LYS A 83 -8.20 -25.35 -12.45
C LYS A 83 -9.32 -25.19 -11.40
N LEU A 84 -10.19 -24.19 -11.59
CA LEU A 84 -11.30 -23.94 -10.69
C LEU A 84 -12.51 -24.75 -11.13
N ASP A 85 -13.19 -25.37 -10.17
CA ASP A 85 -14.48 -25.98 -10.46
C ASP A 85 -15.57 -24.91 -10.72
N ASP A 86 -16.64 -25.27 -11.43
CA ASP A 86 -17.71 -24.36 -11.82
C ASP A 86 -18.42 -23.72 -10.61
N ASN A 87 -18.45 -24.42 -9.48
CA ASN A 87 -19.08 -23.93 -8.25
C ASN A 87 -18.20 -22.87 -7.58
N ASP A 88 -16.91 -23.11 -7.43
CA ASP A 88 -15.97 -22.17 -6.83
C ASP A 88 -15.80 -20.92 -7.71
N LYS A 89 -15.79 -21.09 -9.05
CA LYS A 89 -15.80 -19.98 -10.01
C LYS A 89 -17.06 -19.11 -9.84
N SER A 90 -18.22 -19.71 -9.84
CA SER A 90 -19.51 -18.98 -9.68
C SER A 90 -19.59 -18.28 -8.33
N ARG A 91 -19.07 -18.89 -7.25
CA ARG A 91 -19.03 -18.31 -5.92
C ARG A 91 -18.17 -17.05 -5.88
N LEU A 92 -16.94 -17.12 -6.44
CA LEU A 92 -16.03 -15.97 -6.53
C LEU A 92 -16.57 -14.84 -7.42
N GLU A 93 -17.19 -15.18 -8.55
CA GLU A 93 -17.82 -14.19 -9.44
C GLU A 93 -18.95 -13.43 -8.73
N ASN A 94 -19.78 -14.13 -7.94
CA ASN A 94 -20.81 -13.50 -7.14
C ASN A 94 -20.21 -12.63 -6.03
N ASP A 95 -19.20 -13.11 -5.33
CA ASP A 95 -18.53 -12.35 -4.27
C ASP A 95 -17.87 -11.07 -4.81
N VAL A 96 -17.25 -11.12 -5.99
CA VAL A 96 -16.72 -9.92 -6.69
C VAL A 96 -17.85 -8.95 -7.06
N LYS A 97 -18.97 -9.45 -7.52
CA LYS A 97 -20.12 -8.61 -7.88
C LYS A 97 -20.69 -7.90 -6.65
N ASP A 98 -20.92 -8.65 -5.58
CA ASP A 98 -21.44 -8.11 -4.31
C ASP A 98 -20.47 -7.07 -3.74
N LEU A 99 -19.15 -7.33 -3.77
CA LEU A 99 -18.12 -6.39 -3.32
C LEU A 99 -18.10 -5.10 -4.15
N LYS A 100 -18.35 -5.18 -5.48
CA LYS A 100 -18.48 -4.00 -6.34
C LYS A 100 -19.71 -3.17 -5.98
N GLU A 101 -20.85 -3.80 -5.70
CA GLU A 101 -22.07 -3.11 -5.29
C GLU A 101 -21.88 -2.40 -3.93
N LEU A 102 -21.23 -3.05 -2.97
CA LEU A 102 -20.87 -2.44 -1.68
C LEU A 102 -19.90 -1.27 -1.84
N ARG A 103 -18.92 -1.40 -2.73
CA ARG A 103 -17.98 -0.34 -3.07
C ARG A 103 -18.68 0.87 -3.70
N GLU A 104 -19.64 0.67 -4.60
CA GLU A 104 -20.41 1.75 -5.22
C GLU A 104 -21.33 2.47 -4.22
N SER A 105 -21.90 1.74 -3.27
CA SER A 105 -22.69 2.32 -2.18
C SER A 105 -21.84 2.92 -1.06
N GLU A 106 -20.51 2.71 -1.10
CA GLU A 106 -19.55 3.11 -0.08
C GLU A 106 -19.91 2.61 1.33
N ASP A 107 -20.46 1.40 1.41
CA ASP A 107 -20.77 0.72 2.66
C ASP A 107 -19.48 0.09 3.25
N MET A 108 -18.85 0.85 4.16
CA MET A 108 -17.56 0.48 4.74
C MET A 108 -17.62 -0.79 5.59
N GLU A 109 -18.72 -1.04 6.28
CA GLU A 109 -18.91 -2.23 7.11
C GLU A 109 -19.16 -3.46 6.22
N GLY A 110 -20.03 -3.34 5.23
CA GLY A 110 -20.27 -4.41 4.26
C GLY A 110 -19.04 -4.76 3.43
N ILE A 111 -18.18 -3.78 3.12
CA ILE A 111 -16.90 -4.02 2.43
C ILE A 111 -15.98 -4.88 3.29
N ASP A 112 -15.82 -4.57 4.58
CA ASP A 112 -14.97 -5.35 5.49
C ASP A 112 -15.42 -6.81 5.58
N ASP A 113 -16.70 -7.02 5.84
CA ASP A 113 -17.30 -8.35 5.97
C ASP A 113 -17.13 -9.17 4.66
N MET A 114 -17.33 -8.52 3.50
CA MET A 114 -17.20 -9.19 2.21
C MET A 114 -15.74 -9.50 1.87
N MET A 115 -14.81 -8.61 2.20
CA MET A 115 -13.37 -8.85 2.00
C MET A 115 -12.87 -10.01 2.87
N GLU A 116 -13.33 -10.13 4.12
CA GLU A 116 -13.04 -11.25 5.00
C GLU A 116 -13.58 -12.56 4.41
N LYS A 117 -14.85 -12.58 4.01
CA LYS A 117 -15.48 -13.73 3.34
C LYS A 117 -14.74 -14.16 2.06
N MET A 118 -14.31 -13.22 1.24
CA MET A 118 -13.53 -13.52 0.02
C MET A 118 -12.16 -14.14 0.37
N ASN A 119 -11.51 -13.67 1.41
CA ASN A 119 -10.26 -14.27 1.88
C ASN A 119 -10.45 -15.72 2.34
N GLU A 120 -11.52 -15.99 3.11
CA GLU A 120 -11.88 -17.36 3.52
C GLU A 120 -12.16 -18.25 2.31
N THR A 121 -12.94 -17.76 1.35
CA THR A 121 -13.23 -18.49 0.11
C THR A 121 -11.94 -18.83 -0.66
N TRP A 122 -11.01 -17.89 -0.76
CA TRP A 122 -9.72 -18.15 -1.40
C TRP A 122 -8.84 -19.15 -0.62
N GLN A 123 -8.88 -19.16 0.70
CA GLN A 123 -8.19 -20.17 1.51
C GLN A 123 -8.74 -21.57 1.27
N GLU A 124 -10.08 -21.72 1.24
CA GLU A 124 -10.74 -22.99 0.92
C GLU A 124 -10.37 -23.50 -0.48
N ILE A 125 -10.41 -22.63 -1.48
CA ILE A 125 -10.08 -22.98 -2.87
C ILE A 125 -8.60 -23.34 -3.01
N SER A 126 -7.71 -22.57 -2.38
CA SER A 126 -6.28 -22.86 -2.42
C SER A 126 -5.94 -24.22 -1.79
N ALA A 127 -6.61 -24.59 -0.71
CA ALA A 127 -6.44 -25.90 -0.09
C ALA A 127 -6.84 -27.04 -1.04
N LYS A 128 -7.98 -26.89 -1.73
CA LYS A 128 -8.43 -27.89 -2.73
C LYS A 128 -7.45 -28.02 -3.91
N LEU A 129 -6.98 -26.88 -4.44
CA LEU A 129 -6.01 -26.88 -5.54
C LEU A 129 -4.68 -27.54 -5.17
N TYR A 130 -4.28 -27.42 -3.88
CA TYR A 130 -3.07 -28.10 -3.36
C TYR A 130 -3.28 -29.61 -3.29
N GLU A 131 -4.44 -30.07 -2.76
CA GLU A 131 -4.77 -31.50 -2.67
C GLU A 131 -4.85 -32.17 -4.04
N GLU A 132 -5.41 -31.46 -5.05
CA GLU A 132 -5.48 -31.98 -6.44
C GLU A 132 -4.09 -32.09 -7.07
N THR A 133 -3.22 -31.09 -6.87
CA THR A 133 -1.84 -31.15 -7.41
C THR A 133 -0.96 -32.19 -6.74
N GLU A 134 -1.17 -32.49 -5.45
CA GLU A 134 -0.47 -33.60 -4.78
C GLU A 134 -0.95 -34.97 -5.29
N SER A 135 -2.26 -35.15 -5.52
CA SER A 135 -2.81 -36.40 -6.03
C SER A 135 -2.39 -36.69 -7.48
N GLU A 136 -2.31 -35.67 -8.33
CA GLU A 136 -1.76 -35.84 -9.71
C GLU A 136 -0.25 -36.11 -9.71
N GLY A 137 0.49 -35.57 -8.73
CA GLY A 137 1.93 -35.84 -8.58
C GLY A 137 2.26 -37.27 -8.12
N GLU A 138 1.39 -37.89 -7.33
CA GLU A 138 1.56 -39.28 -6.89
C GLU A 138 1.18 -40.31 -7.97
N GLU A 139 0.21 -40.01 -8.83
CA GLU A 139 -0.14 -40.92 -9.95
C GLU A 139 0.96 -40.96 -11.03
N THR A 140 1.68 -39.85 -11.26
CA THR A 140 2.78 -39.83 -12.24
C THR A 140 4.09 -40.44 -11.75
N MET A 141 4.27 -40.62 -10.44
CA MET A 141 5.46 -41.30 -9.88
C MET A 141 5.35 -42.82 -9.84
N ASN A 142 4.18 -43.42 -10.09
CA ASN A 142 3.98 -44.86 -10.00
C ASN A 142 4.09 -45.63 -11.34
N GLU A 143 4.29 -44.95 -12.49
CA GLU A 143 4.40 -45.61 -13.79
C GLU A 143 5.82 -45.72 -14.35
N ASP A 144 6.86 -45.18 -13.72
CA ASP A 144 8.24 -45.37 -14.21
C ASP A 144 9.22 -45.83 -13.11
N SER A 145 9.00 -47.04 -12.59
CA SER A 145 10.03 -47.80 -11.86
C SER A 145 10.65 -48.87 -12.75
N GLY A 146 11.35 -48.41 -13.78
CA GLY A 146 12.21 -49.21 -14.67
C GLY A 146 13.65 -48.72 -14.60
N ASP A 147 14.38 -49.27 -13.64
CA ASP A 147 15.81 -49.56 -13.69
C ASP A 147 16.71 -48.75 -14.67
N GLN A 148 17.40 -47.71 -14.16
CA GLN A 148 18.78 -47.39 -14.59
C GLN A 148 19.50 -46.54 -13.50
N SER A 149 20.29 -47.26 -12.70
CA SER A 149 21.35 -46.68 -11.86
C SER A 149 22.43 -46.07 -12.80
N THR A 150 22.50 -44.75 -12.88
CA THR A 150 23.68 -44.06 -13.40
C THR A 150 24.46 -43.44 -12.24
N ASP A 151 25.58 -44.09 -11.97
CA ASP A 151 26.67 -43.68 -11.09
C ASP A 151 27.19 -42.32 -11.56
N VAL A 152 27.06 -41.27 -10.74
CA VAL A 152 27.66 -39.95 -11.03
C VAL A 152 28.84 -39.77 -10.10
N GLU A 153 30.04 -39.96 -10.66
CA GLU A 153 31.32 -39.68 -10.03
C GLU A 153 31.46 -38.16 -9.75
N PHE A 154 31.60 -37.79 -8.49
CA PHE A 154 31.95 -36.44 -8.08
C PHE A 154 33.48 -36.26 -8.15
N GLU A 155 33.97 -35.44 -9.07
CA GLU A 155 35.36 -35.00 -9.13
C GLU A 155 35.53 -33.73 -8.25
N GLU A 156 36.29 -33.86 -7.15
CA GLU A 156 36.79 -32.75 -6.34
C GLU A 156 37.88 -32.00 -7.11
N VAL A 157 37.66 -30.74 -7.41
CA VAL A 157 38.71 -29.84 -7.89
C VAL A 157 39.31 -29.07 -6.72
N LYS A 158 40.62 -29.27 -6.56
CA LYS A 158 41.51 -28.56 -5.64
C LYS A 158 41.75 -27.11 -6.05
#